data_abd45df25fe4ce5bd288762a865f1d33
#
_entry.id   abd45df25fe4ce5bd288762a865f1d33
#
_cell.length_a   1.000
_cell.length_b   1.000
_cell.length_c   1.000
_cell.angle_alpha   90.00
_cell.angle_beta   90.00
_cell.angle_gamma   90.00
#
_symmetry.space_group_name_H-M   'P 1'
#
loop_
_entity.id
_entity.type
_entity.pdbx_description
1 polymer ?
#
loop_
_entity_poly.entity_id
_entity_poly.type
_entity_poly.pdbx_seq_one_letter_code
_entity_poly.pdbx_strand_id
1 'polypeptide(L)'
;AEKEAAGKAILDVCTKMTGSDAVFLGQYRGFSLTLSYDGASNEYRMTMKGTLSHTAVLGADVFGNLTRMDNVIDGLSGKLEAVRTELADTRIQLENARTELAAPFAREAELAEKTVRLKELNILLNMDQKDNALIDDAPDEDAPERPRSKGMER
;
A
#
# COMPACT_ATOMS: atom_id res chain seq x y z
N ALA A 1 -40.84 -22.51 -12.73
CA ALA A 1 -41.57 -22.72 -11.45
C ALA A 1 -40.61 -22.76 -10.24
N GLU A 2 -39.60 -23.65 -10.18
CA GLU A 2 -38.70 -23.77 -8.99
C GLU A 2 -37.79 -22.56 -8.76
N LYS A 3 -37.15 -22.03 -9.80
CA LYS A 3 -36.29 -20.85 -9.70
C LYS A 3 -37.09 -19.60 -9.26
N GLU A 4 -38.29 -19.45 -9.73
CA GLU A 4 -39.17 -18.36 -9.34
C GLU A 4 -39.59 -18.46 -7.88
N ALA A 5 -39.96 -19.67 -7.42
CA ALA A 5 -40.30 -19.91 -6.02
C ALA A 5 -39.10 -19.63 -5.08
N ALA A 6 -37.92 -20.07 -5.45
CA ALA A 6 -36.71 -19.80 -4.69
C ALA A 6 -36.37 -18.30 -4.63
N GLY A 7 -36.47 -17.59 -5.76
CA GLY A 7 -36.23 -16.15 -5.80
C GLY A 7 -37.23 -15.35 -4.96
N LYS A 8 -38.52 -15.72 -5.01
CA LYS A 8 -39.56 -15.14 -4.14
C LYS A 8 -39.27 -15.40 -2.66
N ALA A 9 -38.89 -16.63 -2.31
CA ALA A 9 -38.55 -16.96 -0.92
C ALA A 9 -37.37 -16.12 -0.38
N ILE A 10 -36.35 -15.88 -1.20
CA ILE A 10 -35.22 -15.00 -0.82
C ILE A 10 -35.71 -13.57 -0.56
N LEU A 11 -36.52 -13.00 -1.46
CA LEU A 11 -37.07 -11.65 -1.29
C LEU A 11 -38.01 -11.54 -0.09
N ASP A 12 -38.82 -12.56 0.17
CA ASP A 12 -39.67 -12.61 1.35
C ASP A 12 -38.89 -12.58 2.66
N VAL A 13 -37.72 -13.23 2.70
CA VAL A 13 -36.82 -13.12 3.87
C VAL A 13 -36.23 -11.75 3.96
N CYS A 14 -35.75 -11.17 2.84
CA CYS A 14 -35.22 -9.79 2.83
C CYS A 14 -36.20 -8.78 3.42
N THR A 15 -37.50 -8.88 3.04
CA THR A 15 -38.56 -7.97 3.54
C THR A 15 -38.91 -8.18 5.01
N LYS A 16 -38.67 -9.37 5.54
CA LYS A 16 -38.95 -9.73 6.96
C LYS A 16 -37.75 -9.45 7.87
N MET A 17 -36.55 -9.17 7.33
CA MET A 17 -35.39 -8.84 8.13
C MET A 17 -35.57 -7.46 8.78
N THR A 18 -35.51 -7.43 10.11
CA THR A 18 -35.63 -6.19 10.90
C THR A 18 -34.29 -5.67 11.45
N GLY A 19 -33.17 -6.33 11.10
CA GLY A 19 -31.83 -5.99 11.60
C GLY A 19 -30.73 -6.48 10.66
N SER A 20 -29.50 -6.28 11.09
CA SER A 20 -28.29 -6.73 10.37
C SER A 20 -27.89 -8.19 10.67
N ASP A 21 -28.63 -8.89 11.54
CA ASP A 21 -28.31 -10.26 11.91
C ASP A 21 -28.39 -11.20 10.72
N ALA A 22 -27.39 -12.07 10.60
CA ALA A 22 -27.30 -13.01 9.49
C ALA A 22 -28.30 -14.15 9.65
N VAL A 23 -29.13 -14.40 8.61
CA VAL A 23 -30.17 -15.44 8.56
C VAL A 23 -29.72 -16.58 7.66
N PHE A 24 -29.67 -17.79 8.20
CA PHE A 24 -29.40 -18.99 7.41
C PHE A 24 -30.64 -19.39 6.59
N LEU A 25 -30.46 -19.58 5.28
CA LEU A 25 -31.56 -19.91 4.35
C LEU A 25 -31.58 -21.37 3.91
N GLY A 26 -30.44 -22.05 3.98
CA GLY A 26 -30.34 -23.44 3.50
C GLY A 26 -29.06 -23.67 2.68
N GLN A 27 -29.17 -24.56 1.68
CA GLN A 27 -28.05 -24.90 0.81
C GLN A 27 -28.41 -24.71 -0.67
N TYR A 28 -27.40 -24.29 -1.46
CA TYR A 28 -27.53 -24.14 -2.90
C TYR A 28 -26.24 -24.57 -3.58
N ARG A 29 -26.31 -25.53 -4.51
CA ARG A 29 -25.16 -26.06 -5.27
C ARG A 29 -23.96 -26.47 -4.37
N GLY A 30 -24.24 -27.00 -3.17
CA GLY A 30 -23.22 -27.42 -2.21
C GLY A 30 -22.69 -26.33 -1.28
N PHE A 31 -23.18 -25.09 -1.43
CA PHE A 31 -22.85 -23.97 -0.54
C PHE A 31 -23.95 -23.73 0.48
N SER A 32 -23.59 -23.45 1.72
CA SER A 32 -24.51 -22.94 2.74
C SER A 32 -24.81 -21.48 2.49
N LEU A 33 -26.11 -21.12 2.45
CA LEU A 33 -26.56 -19.76 2.17
C LEU A 33 -26.89 -19.02 3.46
N THR A 34 -26.33 -17.85 3.61
CA THR A 34 -26.62 -16.94 4.71
C THR A 34 -26.91 -15.54 4.16
N LEU A 35 -28.08 -15.01 4.49
CA LEU A 35 -28.49 -13.66 4.11
C LEU A 35 -28.12 -12.67 5.20
N SER A 36 -27.57 -11.54 4.86
CA SER A 36 -27.30 -10.42 5.78
C SER A 36 -27.68 -9.09 5.12
N TYR A 37 -27.98 -8.10 5.94
CA TYR A 37 -28.20 -6.72 5.50
C TYR A 37 -27.02 -5.85 5.92
N ASP A 38 -26.45 -5.15 4.96
CA ASP A 38 -25.39 -4.17 5.19
C ASP A 38 -26.00 -2.76 5.24
N GLY A 39 -26.13 -2.21 6.44
CA GLY A 39 -26.72 -0.90 6.65
C GLY A 39 -25.85 0.25 6.12
N ALA A 40 -24.54 0.06 5.94
CA ALA A 40 -23.66 1.09 5.41
C ALA A 40 -23.84 1.29 3.89
N SER A 41 -24.01 0.19 3.16
CA SER A 41 -24.27 0.21 1.71
C SER A 41 -25.75 0.14 1.34
N ASN A 42 -26.63 -0.09 2.33
CA ASN A 42 -28.08 -0.32 2.14
C ASN A 42 -28.37 -1.49 1.18
N GLU A 43 -27.61 -2.57 1.33
CA GLU A 43 -27.69 -3.73 0.44
C GLU A 43 -27.91 -5.03 1.20
N TYR A 44 -28.68 -5.93 0.58
CA TYR A 44 -28.76 -7.31 1.02
C TYR A 44 -27.63 -8.12 0.39
N ARG A 45 -26.94 -8.92 1.18
CA ARG A 45 -25.82 -9.75 0.75
C ARG A 45 -26.09 -11.22 1.06
N MET A 46 -25.97 -12.05 0.03
CA MET A 46 -26.02 -13.49 0.16
C MET A 46 -24.59 -14.03 0.26
N THR A 47 -24.24 -14.58 1.41
CA THR A 47 -22.98 -15.27 1.63
C THR A 47 -23.15 -16.75 1.34
N MET A 48 -22.40 -17.24 0.37
CA MET A 48 -22.33 -18.65 -0.04
C MET A 48 -21.07 -19.25 0.57
N LYS A 49 -21.22 -20.06 1.60
CA LYS A 49 -20.11 -20.66 2.37
C LYS A 49 -19.93 -22.11 1.97
N GLY A 50 -18.74 -22.40 1.40
CA GLY A 50 -18.19 -23.74 1.22
C GLY A 50 -16.89 -23.87 2.04
N THR A 51 -15.79 -24.29 1.42
CA THR A 51 -14.46 -24.22 2.01
C THR A 51 -14.05 -22.75 2.19
N LEU A 52 -14.39 -21.90 1.22
CA LEU A 52 -14.27 -20.45 1.28
C LEU A 52 -15.67 -19.82 1.23
N SER A 53 -15.76 -18.55 1.61
CA SER A 53 -17.00 -17.77 1.55
C SER A 53 -16.98 -16.85 0.34
N HIS A 54 -18.08 -16.84 -0.39
CA HIS A 54 -18.31 -15.98 -1.55
C HIS A 54 -19.57 -15.18 -1.32
N THR A 55 -19.60 -13.94 -1.77
CA THR A 55 -20.74 -13.04 -1.53
C THR A 55 -21.32 -12.55 -2.85
N ALA A 56 -22.65 -12.56 -2.94
CA ALA A 56 -23.40 -11.92 -4.01
C ALA A 56 -24.28 -10.82 -3.42
N VAL A 57 -24.28 -9.64 -4.04
CA VAL A 57 -25.20 -8.56 -3.69
C VAL A 57 -26.55 -8.86 -4.32
N LEU A 58 -27.60 -8.79 -3.52
CA LEU A 58 -28.98 -9.06 -3.97
C LEU A 58 -29.64 -7.76 -4.45
N GLY A 59 -30.58 -7.91 -5.36
CA GLY A 59 -31.44 -6.82 -5.84
C GLY A 59 -32.91 -7.14 -5.66
N ALA A 60 -33.78 -6.27 -6.17
CA ALA A 60 -35.24 -6.43 -6.08
C ALA A 60 -35.83 -7.45 -7.09
N ASP A 61 -35.00 -7.99 -8.00
CA ASP A 61 -35.50 -8.91 -9.03
C ASP A 61 -35.44 -10.36 -8.59
N VAL A 62 -36.60 -11.04 -8.71
CA VAL A 62 -36.81 -12.45 -8.33
C VAL A 62 -35.84 -13.40 -9.05
N PHE A 63 -35.65 -13.22 -10.36
CA PHE A 63 -34.79 -14.10 -11.16
C PHE A 63 -33.33 -13.66 -11.12
N GLY A 64 -33.06 -12.35 -11.05
CA GLY A 64 -31.73 -11.76 -11.04
C GLY A 64 -30.88 -12.18 -9.84
N ASN A 65 -31.51 -12.43 -8.69
CA ASN A 65 -30.79 -12.86 -7.49
C ASN A 65 -30.15 -14.24 -7.64
N LEU A 66 -30.90 -15.20 -8.21
CA LEU A 66 -30.34 -16.53 -8.50
C LEU A 66 -29.24 -16.46 -9.57
N THR A 67 -29.46 -15.65 -10.61
CA THR A 67 -28.44 -15.44 -11.65
C THR A 67 -27.17 -14.83 -11.09
N ARG A 68 -27.26 -13.87 -10.17
CA ARG A 68 -26.08 -13.30 -9.48
C ARG A 68 -25.31 -14.34 -8.67
N MET A 69 -26.04 -15.20 -7.94
CA MET A 69 -25.44 -16.31 -7.21
C MET A 69 -24.78 -17.32 -8.16
N ASP A 70 -25.44 -17.71 -9.24
CA ASP A 70 -24.90 -18.59 -10.26
C ASP A 70 -23.63 -18.01 -10.88
N ASN A 71 -23.64 -16.74 -11.27
CA ASN A 71 -22.48 -16.06 -11.84
C ASN A 71 -21.28 -16.06 -10.89
N VAL A 72 -21.50 -15.88 -9.59
CA VAL A 72 -20.42 -15.96 -8.59
C VAL A 72 -19.84 -17.36 -8.53
N ILE A 73 -20.67 -18.40 -8.49
CA ILE A 73 -20.25 -19.81 -8.41
C ILE A 73 -19.55 -20.23 -9.71
N ASP A 74 -20.15 -19.93 -10.85
CA ASP A 74 -19.63 -20.33 -12.17
C ASP A 74 -18.32 -19.58 -12.51
N GLY A 75 -18.13 -18.37 -11.97
CA GLY A 75 -16.91 -17.60 -12.11
C GLY A 75 -15.74 -18.10 -11.25
N LEU A 76 -15.93 -19.05 -10.32
CA LEU A 76 -14.87 -19.48 -9.39
C LEU A 76 -13.70 -20.16 -10.10
N SER A 77 -13.94 -20.95 -11.14
CA SER A 77 -12.89 -21.60 -11.92
C SER A 77 -11.97 -20.58 -12.60
N GLY A 78 -12.55 -19.55 -13.24
CA GLY A 78 -11.80 -18.50 -13.88
C GLY A 78 -10.98 -17.67 -12.87
N LYS A 79 -11.55 -17.36 -11.70
CA LYS A 79 -10.82 -16.68 -10.61
C LYS A 79 -9.66 -17.52 -10.09
N LEU A 80 -9.85 -18.85 -9.95
CA LEU A 80 -8.79 -19.74 -9.52
C LEU A 80 -7.61 -19.73 -10.49
N GLU A 81 -7.86 -19.80 -11.80
CA GLU A 81 -6.79 -19.76 -12.81
C GLU A 81 -6.09 -18.38 -12.83
N ALA A 82 -6.83 -17.28 -12.69
CA ALA A 82 -6.24 -15.95 -12.61
C ALA A 82 -5.30 -15.82 -11.39
N VAL A 83 -5.73 -16.26 -10.20
CA VAL A 83 -4.91 -16.22 -8.98
C VAL A 83 -3.69 -17.14 -9.09
N ARG A 84 -3.81 -18.30 -9.75
CA ARG A 84 -2.67 -19.20 -9.99
C ARG A 84 -1.61 -18.54 -10.89
N THR A 85 -2.04 -17.84 -11.93
CA THR A 85 -1.15 -17.08 -12.82
C THR A 85 -0.44 -15.96 -12.05
N GLU A 86 -1.19 -15.16 -11.30
CA GLU A 86 -0.64 -14.09 -10.47
C GLU A 86 0.38 -14.61 -9.44
N LEU A 87 0.09 -15.75 -8.82
CA LEU A 87 1.01 -16.38 -7.89
C LEU A 87 2.31 -16.84 -8.59
N ALA A 88 2.20 -17.39 -9.80
CA ALA A 88 3.37 -17.80 -10.58
C ALA A 88 4.24 -16.60 -10.94
N ASP A 89 3.62 -15.51 -11.42
CA ASP A 89 4.31 -14.27 -11.78
C ASP A 89 4.99 -13.63 -10.56
N THR A 90 4.29 -13.57 -9.43
CA THR A 90 4.85 -13.05 -8.17
C THR A 90 6.06 -13.86 -7.69
N ARG A 91 6.04 -15.19 -7.86
CA ARG A 91 7.18 -16.06 -7.51
C ARG A 91 8.38 -15.77 -8.42
N ILE A 92 8.16 -15.58 -9.73
CA ILE A 92 9.24 -15.22 -10.67
C ILE A 92 9.83 -13.86 -10.28
N GLN A 93 9.01 -12.86 -10.01
CA GLN A 93 9.47 -11.54 -9.57
C GLN A 93 10.28 -11.63 -8.27
N LEU A 94 9.85 -12.43 -7.32
CA LEU A 94 10.57 -12.64 -6.06
C LEU A 94 11.96 -13.26 -6.29
N GLU A 95 12.07 -14.27 -7.15
CA GLU A 95 13.36 -14.89 -7.47
C GLU A 95 14.29 -13.93 -8.24
N ASN A 96 13.76 -13.14 -9.16
CA ASN A 96 14.52 -12.10 -9.86
C ASN A 96 15.04 -11.05 -8.86
N ALA A 97 14.18 -10.56 -7.97
CA ALA A 97 14.58 -9.58 -6.95
C ALA A 97 15.64 -10.15 -5.99
N ARG A 98 15.54 -11.42 -5.60
CA ARG A 98 16.57 -12.10 -4.79
C ARG A 98 17.91 -12.20 -5.52
N THR A 99 17.87 -12.50 -6.81
CA THR A 99 19.07 -12.60 -7.65
C THR A 99 19.72 -11.22 -7.81
N GLU A 100 18.94 -10.18 -8.06
CA GLU A 100 19.43 -8.80 -8.15
C GLU A 100 20.03 -8.31 -6.82
N LEU A 101 19.37 -8.62 -5.69
CA LEU A 101 19.86 -8.26 -4.37
C LEU A 101 21.17 -8.98 -4.01
N ALA A 102 21.35 -10.23 -4.46
CA ALA A 102 22.57 -11.00 -4.24
C ALA A 102 23.71 -10.61 -5.19
N ALA A 103 23.41 -9.93 -6.30
CA ALA A 103 24.41 -9.47 -7.24
C ALA A 103 25.22 -8.32 -6.62
N PRO A 104 26.57 -8.33 -6.69
CA PRO A 104 27.36 -7.19 -6.23
C PRO A 104 27.03 -5.96 -7.08
N PHE A 105 26.96 -4.81 -6.41
CA PHE A 105 26.68 -3.55 -7.10
C PHE A 105 27.75 -3.27 -8.17
N ALA A 106 27.32 -3.18 -9.45
CA ALA A 106 28.24 -3.13 -10.61
C ALA A 106 29.26 -1.96 -10.55
N ARG A 107 28.97 -0.93 -9.74
CA ARG A 107 29.84 0.24 -9.56
C ARG A 107 30.37 0.38 -8.14
N GLU A 108 30.42 -0.68 -7.37
CA GLU A 108 30.89 -0.63 -5.98
C GLU A 108 32.35 -0.20 -5.88
N ALA A 109 33.20 -0.70 -6.78
CA ALA A 109 34.60 -0.32 -6.87
C ALA A 109 34.76 1.18 -7.23
N GLU A 110 34.00 1.69 -8.19
CA GLU A 110 33.99 3.11 -8.57
C GLU A 110 33.51 4.01 -7.42
N LEU A 111 32.49 3.58 -6.69
CA LEU A 111 31.96 4.29 -5.52
C LEU A 111 33.04 4.35 -4.40
N ALA A 112 33.71 3.24 -4.14
CA ALA A 112 34.76 3.16 -3.14
C ALA A 112 35.93 4.11 -3.49
N GLU A 113 36.40 4.09 -4.74
CA GLU A 113 37.45 4.99 -5.24
C GLU A 113 37.04 6.47 -5.10
N LYS A 114 35.87 6.84 -5.57
CA LYS A 114 35.37 8.23 -5.45
C LYS A 114 35.19 8.66 -4.00
N THR A 115 34.75 7.75 -3.12
CA THR A 115 34.61 8.04 -1.69
C THR A 115 35.99 8.31 -1.02
N VAL A 116 37.00 7.53 -1.36
CA VAL A 116 38.38 7.78 -0.89
C VAL A 116 38.88 9.13 -1.39
N ARG A 117 38.69 9.40 -2.69
CA ARG A 117 39.11 10.66 -3.29
C ARG A 117 38.42 11.88 -2.67
N LEU A 118 37.11 11.77 -2.39
CA LEU A 118 36.37 12.82 -1.69
C LEU A 118 36.95 13.10 -0.28
N LYS A 119 37.31 12.05 0.46
CA LYS A 119 37.93 12.20 1.79
C LYS A 119 39.28 12.91 1.71
N GLU A 120 40.13 12.53 0.74
CA GLU A 120 41.44 13.17 0.51
C GLU A 120 41.27 14.66 0.20
N LEU A 121 40.33 15.02 -0.72
CA LEU A 121 40.07 16.41 -1.07
C LEU A 121 39.54 17.22 0.11
N ASN A 122 38.65 16.64 0.94
CA ASN A 122 38.18 17.32 2.15
C ASN A 122 39.29 17.57 3.17
N ILE A 123 40.25 16.65 3.31
CA ILE A 123 41.42 16.84 4.19
C ILE A 123 42.29 17.98 3.68
N LEU A 124 42.60 18.00 2.37
CA LEU A 124 43.37 19.07 1.75
C LEU A 124 42.70 20.43 1.90
N LEU A 125 41.38 20.51 1.63
CA LEU A 125 40.63 21.75 1.77
C LEU A 125 40.58 22.26 3.21
N ASN A 126 40.48 21.36 4.19
CA ASN A 126 40.51 21.74 5.61
C ASN A 126 41.90 22.18 6.06
N MET A 127 42.97 21.65 5.47
CA MET A 127 44.33 22.13 5.73
C MET A 127 44.54 23.54 5.16
N ASP A 128 44.13 23.79 3.91
CA ASP A 128 44.21 25.13 3.29
C ASP A 128 43.40 26.18 4.06
N GLN A 129 42.23 25.82 4.60
CA GLN A 129 41.45 26.74 5.44
C GLN A 129 42.15 27.07 6.77
N LYS A 130 42.84 26.12 7.38
CA LYS A 130 43.62 26.38 8.60
C LYS A 130 44.84 27.25 8.36
N ASP A 131 45.54 27.04 7.23
CA ASP A 131 46.67 27.85 6.86
C ASP A 131 46.25 29.30 6.54
N ASN A 132 45.13 29.51 5.86
CA ASN A 132 44.58 30.84 5.62
C ASN A 132 44.09 31.53 6.92
N ALA A 133 43.52 30.80 7.87
CA ALA A 133 43.13 31.36 9.16
C ALA A 133 44.33 31.76 10.03
N LEU A 134 45.48 31.09 9.86
CA LEU A 134 46.73 31.45 10.56
C LEU A 134 47.42 32.70 9.97
N ILE A 135 47.18 33.02 8.70
CA ILE A 135 47.73 34.20 8.02
C ILE A 135 46.92 35.48 8.35
N ASP A 136 45.63 35.32 8.63
CA ASP A 136 44.74 36.46 8.93
C ASP A 136 44.80 36.93 10.40
N ASP A 137 45.49 36.17 11.27
CA ASP A 137 45.63 36.49 12.69
C ASP A 137 47.04 37.13 13.02
N ALA A 138 47.74 37.70 12.02
CA ALA A 138 48.89 38.53 12.24
C ALA A 138 48.42 39.90 12.75
N PRO A 139 48.84 40.38 13.93
CA PRO A 139 48.42 41.67 14.45
C PRO A 139 48.92 42.80 13.53
N ASP A 140 47.96 43.63 13.11
CA ASP A 140 48.24 44.86 12.32
C ASP A 140 48.97 45.87 13.22
N GLU A 141 50.28 45.87 13.17
CA GLU A 141 51.18 46.73 13.98
C GLU A 141 51.30 48.13 13.40
N ASP A 142 50.31 48.66 12.68
CA ASP A 142 50.36 50.07 12.23
C ASP A 142 48.95 50.66 12.10
N ALA A 143 48.30 50.95 13.25
CA ALA A 143 47.12 51.81 13.31
C ALA A 143 47.51 53.12 14.01
N PRO A 144 47.58 54.29 13.30
CA PRO A 144 47.84 55.56 13.94
C PRO A 144 46.74 55.94 14.93
N GLU A 145 47.15 56.27 16.16
CA GLU A 145 46.26 56.78 17.22
C GLU A 145 45.45 58.02 16.75
N ARG A 146 44.15 57.90 16.73
CA ARG A 146 43.23 59.05 16.56
C ARG A 146 43.11 59.79 17.89
N PRO A 147 43.34 61.16 17.91
CA PRO A 147 43.25 61.94 19.14
C PRO A 147 41.79 62.00 19.66
N ARG A 148 41.64 61.78 20.94
CA ARG A 148 40.37 61.93 21.69
C ARG A 148 39.94 63.40 21.68
N SER A 149 38.88 63.74 21.05
CA SER A 149 38.24 65.03 21.24
C SER A 149 37.50 65.04 22.58
N LYS A 150 37.89 65.94 23.45
CA LYS A 150 37.26 66.26 24.72
C LYS A 150 35.83 66.75 24.46
N GLY A 151 34.94 66.26 25.30
CA GLY A 151 33.58 66.68 25.40
C GLY A 151 33.40 68.17 25.70
N MET A 152 32.26 68.64 25.32
CA MET A 152 31.69 69.86 25.85
C MET A 152 30.22 69.64 26.23
N GLU A 153 30.01 69.84 27.52
CA GLU A 153 28.68 69.92 28.12
C GLU A 153 27.86 71.06 27.52
N ARG A 154 26.61 70.78 27.26
CA ARG A 154 25.49 71.61 27.73
C ARG A 154 24.15 70.85 27.49
#